data_3d4e94d726227b3b55540ed7f94da0b9
#
_entry.id   3d4e94d726227b3b55540ed7f94da0b9
#
_cell.length_a   1.000
_cell.length_b   1.000
_cell.length_c   1.000
_cell.angle_alpha   90.00
_cell.angle_beta   90.00
_cell.angle_gamma   90.00
#
_symmetry.space_group_name_H-M   'P 1'
#
loop_
_entity.id
_entity.type
_entity.pdbx_description
1 polymer ?
#
loop_
_entity_poly.entity_id
_entity_poly.type
_entity_poly.pdbx_seq_one_letter_code
_entity_poly.pdbx_strand_id
1 'polypeptide(L)'
;RSAEGIDTALLSKMDLIVTTTGNVNVCDKFMLAAAKAGSVICNIGHFDNEIDTQYMRDNWQWEEVKPQVHKIFRSGAENKDDYLILLSEGRLINLGNATGHPSRIMDGSFANQVLAQMRMYSEKFADQSDEFKKDNITVTVLPKELDEEVAALMVKGFGGVMTKLTDDQAKYINVKVAGPYKPESYKY
;
A
#
# COMPACT_ATOMS: atom_id res chain seq x y z
N ARG A 1 11.68 -19.78 9.62
CA ARG A 1 12.69 -19.91 8.55
C ARG A 1 14.01 -20.34 9.16
N SER A 2 14.72 -21.25 8.52
CA SER A 2 16.14 -21.48 8.77
C SER A 2 16.93 -20.34 8.10
N ALA A 3 18.18 -20.12 8.54
CA ALA A 3 19.09 -19.18 7.85
C ALA A 3 19.43 -19.63 6.41
N GLU A 4 18.93 -20.77 6.01
CA GLU A 4 19.09 -21.37 4.68
C GLU A 4 18.38 -20.54 3.61
N GLY A 5 19.12 -20.12 2.58
CA GLY A 5 18.60 -19.28 1.51
C GLY A 5 18.72 -17.76 1.74
N ILE A 6 19.32 -17.32 2.85
CA ILE A 6 19.64 -15.90 3.06
C ILE A 6 21.04 -15.61 2.54
N ASP A 7 21.16 -14.72 1.57
CA ASP A 7 22.48 -14.23 1.10
C ASP A 7 23.00 -13.16 2.06
N THR A 8 23.72 -13.61 3.09
CA THR A 8 24.32 -12.73 4.09
C THR A 8 25.42 -11.85 3.50
N ALA A 9 26.12 -12.32 2.45
CA ALA A 9 27.16 -11.54 1.77
C ALA A 9 26.56 -10.38 0.98
N LEU A 10 25.38 -10.56 0.42
CA LEU A 10 24.63 -9.48 -0.21
C LEU A 10 24.11 -8.50 0.84
N LEU A 11 23.43 -8.97 1.89
CA LEU A 11 22.83 -8.13 2.94
C LEU A 11 23.87 -7.25 3.65
N SER A 12 25.06 -7.79 3.87
CA SER A 12 26.17 -7.02 4.49
C SER A 12 26.71 -5.85 3.65
N LYS A 13 26.24 -5.70 2.40
CA LYS A 13 26.61 -4.61 1.50
C LYS A 13 25.47 -3.61 1.27
N MET A 14 24.24 -3.93 1.67
CA MET A 14 23.08 -3.09 1.39
C MET A 14 22.95 -1.95 2.39
N ASP A 15 22.83 -0.73 1.87
CA ASP A 15 22.62 0.47 2.67
C ASP A 15 21.15 0.70 3.03
N LEU A 16 20.23 0.14 2.23
CA LEU A 16 18.79 0.26 2.40
C LEU A 16 18.11 -1.08 2.13
N ILE A 17 17.24 -1.49 3.05
CA ILE A 17 16.38 -2.68 2.93
C ILE A 17 14.94 -2.22 3.06
N VAL A 18 14.13 -2.47 2.02
CA VAL A 18 12.71 -2.08 1.97
C VAL A 18 11.86 -3.35 1.82
N THR A 19 10.94 -3.58 2.75
CA THR A 19 9.97 -4.67 2.63
C THR A 19 8.68 -4.18 1.98
N THR A 20 8.13 -4.95 1.03
CA THR A 20 6.99 -4.54 0.19
C THR A 20 6.06 -5.70 -0.17
N THR A 21 6.09 -6.79 0.58
CA THR A 21 5.51 -8.07 0.14
C THR A 21 4.08 -8.29 0.58
N GLY A 22 3.60 -7.55 1.57
CA GLY A 22 2.29 -7.81 2.20
C GLY A 22 2.24 -9.13 2.98
N ASN A 23 3.41 -9.72 3.30
CA ASN A 23 3.52 -10.99 4.01
C ASN A 23 4.12 -10.78 5.41
N VAL A 24 4.31 -11.83 6.17
CA VAL A 24 4.80 -11.77 7.56
C VAL A 24 6.27 -12.21 7.65
N ASN A 25 7.06 -11.54 8.50
CA ASN A 25 8.45 -11.90 8.84
C ASN A 25 9.33 -12.16 7.61
N VAL A 26 9.21 -11.32 6.58
CA VAL A 26 10.05 -11.43 5.39
C VAL A 26 11.46 -10.92 5.66
N CYS A 27 11.59 -9.92 6.53
CA CYS A 27 12.85 -9.45 7.10
C CYS A 27 12.96 -9.97 8.55
N ASP A 28 13.36 -11.22 8.67
CA ASP A 28 13.45 -11.94 9.94
C ASP A 28 14.76 -11.65 10.70
N LYS A 29 14.86 -12.20 11.90
CA LYS A 29 16.03 -12.03 12.77
C LYS A 29 17.37 -12.38 12.10
N PHE A 30 17.41 -13.34 11.17
CA PHE A 30 18.63 -13.73 10.49
C PHE A 30 19.05 -12.67 9.45
N MET A 31 18.09 -12.11 8.72
CA MET A 31 18.34 -11.00 7.82
C MET A 31 18.76 -9.74 8.55
N LEU A 32 18.07 -9.43 9.66
CA LEU A 32 18.39 -8.29 10.52
C LEU A 32 19.80 -8.38 11.11
N ALA A 33 20.19 -9.57 11.56
CA ALA A 33 21.54 -9.82 12.09
C ALA A 33 22.63 -9.71 11.00
N ALA A 34 22.33 -10.11 9.76
CA ALA A 34 23.25 -10.07 8.63
C ALA A 34 23.32 -8.70 7.94
N ALA A 35 22.38 -7.79 8.20
CA ALA A 35 22.35 -6.47 7.58
C ALA A 35 23.61 -5.64 7.92
N LYS A 36 24.06 -4.82 7.00
CA LYS A 36 25.19 -3.92 7.18
C LYS A 36 24.95 -2.97 8.36
N ALA A 37 25.95 -2.77 9.20
CA ALA A 37 25.90 -1.73 10.22
C ALA A 37 25.66 -0.35 9.60
N GLY A 38 24.75 0.43 10.18
CA GLY A 38 24.32 1.73 9.66
C GLY A 38 23.28 1.65 8.52
N SER A 39 22.87 0.45 8.08
CA SER A 39 21.84 0.34 7.06
C SER A 39 20.47 0.79 7.56
N VAL A 40 19.68 1.31 6.64
CA VAL A 40 18.29 1.75 6.88
C VAL A 40 17.34 0.61 6.55
N ILE A 41 16.42 0.31 7.47
CA ILE A 41 15.39 -0.71 7.28
C ILE A 41 14.02 -0.04 7.39
N CYS A 42 13.16 -0.31 6.44
CA CYS A 42 11.81 0.25 6.40
C CYS A 42 10.83 -0.66 5.68
N ASN A 43 9.54 -0.40 5.93
CA ASN A 43 8.43 -1.14 5.36
C ASN A 43 7.49 -0.21 4.59
N ILE A 44 7.05 -0.63 3.42
CA ILE A 44 5.98 -0.03 2.62
C ILE A 44 4.84 -1.04 2.37
N GLY A 45 4.96 -2.27 2.88
CA GLY A 45 3.87 -3.24 2.89
C GLY A 45 2.75 -2.80 3.83
N HIS A 46 1.57 -3.41 3.69
CA HIS A 46 0.36 -2.93 4.33
C HIS A 46 0.39 -2.97 5.87
N PHE A 47 1.01 -4.00 6.46
CA PHE A 47 1.09 -4.19 7.90
C PHE A 47 2.53 -4.08 8.41
N ASP A 48 2.69 -3.84 9.71
CA ASP A 48 3.96 -3.69 10.41
C ASP A 48 4.66 -5.03 10.75
N ASN A 49 4.14 -6.13 10.26
CA ASN A 49 4.61 -7.50 10.56
C ASN A 49 5.60 -8.07 9.54
N GLU A 50 6.00 -7.29 8.53
CA GLU A 50 7.00 -7.74 7.54
C GLU A 50 8.41 -7.78 8.13
N ILE A 51 8.72 -6.86 9.06
CA ILE A 51 9.99 -6.79 9.77
C ILE A 51 9.78 -7.35 11.17
N ASP A 52 10.66 -8.25 11.62
CA ASP A 52 10.62 -8.84 12.97
C ASP A 52 11.06 -7.82 14.03
N THR A 53 10.23 -6.80 14.23
CA THR A 53 10.47 -5.73 15.21
C THR A 53 10.35 -6.23 16.64
N GLN A 54 9.57 -7.30 16.87
CA GLN A 54 9.46 -7.90 18.20
C GLN A 54 10.80 -8.51 18.61
N TYR A 55 11.48 -9.23 17.72
CA TYR A 55 12.82 -9.73 17.99
C TYR A 55 13.80 -8.60 18.31
N MET A 56 13.74 -7.48 17.58
CA MET A 56 14.58 -6.31 17.87
C MET A 56 14.30 -5.74 19.26
N ARG A 57 13.03 -5.66 19.70
CA ARG A 57 12.64 -5.13 21.02
C ARG A 57 13.12 -6.03 22.16
N ASP A 58 13.05 -7.33 21.96
CA ASP A 58 13.39 -8.30 22.99
C ASP A 58 14.91 -8.47 23.16
N ASN A 59 15.71 -8.20 22.12
CA ASN A 59 17.13 -8.55 22.11
C ASN A 59 18.07 -7.35 21.91
N TRP A 60 17.59 -6.22 21.42
CA TRP A 60 18.45 -5.09 21.04
C TRP A 60 18.01 -3.79 21.70
N GLN A 61 18.96 -2.87 21.88
CA GLN A 61 18.69 -1.57 22.48
C GLN A 61 18.17 -0.58 21.43
N TRP A 62 17.10 0.15 21.79
CA TRP A 62 16.47 1.16 20.96
C TRP A 62 16.80 2.56 21.45
N GLU A 63 17.10 3.45 20.51
CA GLU A 63 17.27 4.89 20.74
C GLU A 63 16.49 5.66 19.68
N GLU A 64 15.51 6.45 20.11
CA GLU A 64 14.81 7.37 19.20
C GLU A 64 15.69 8.60 18.95
N VAL A 65 16.17 8.77 17.70
CA VAL A 65 17.02 9.91 17.32
C VAL A 65 16.21 11.10 16.81
N LYS A 66 15.03 10.84 16.32
CA LYS A 66 13.97 11.82 16.01
C LYS A 66 12.65 11.07 15.83
N PRO A 67 11.49 11.76 15.84
CA PRO A 67 10.19 11.12 15.67
C PRO A 67 10.18 10.14 14.48
N GLN A 68 9.75 8.90 14.73
CA GLN A 68 9.67 7.81 13.75
C GLN A 68 11.02 7.34 13.18
N VAL A 69 12.15 7.65 13.80
CA VAL A 69 13.48 7.19 13.40
C VAL A 69 14.25 6.68 14.61
N HIS A 70 14.56 5.40 14.61
CA HIS A 70 15.26 4.73 15.70
C HIS A 70 16.60 4.17 15.27
N LYS A 71 17.61 4.33 16.11
CA LYS A 71 18.83 3.50 16.07
C LYS A 71 18.58 2.26 16.91
N ILE A 72 18.93 1.12 16.33
CA ILE A 72 18.77 -0.20 16.97
C ILE A 72 20.15 -0.81 17.12
N PHE A 73 20.69 -0.81 18.33
CA PHE A 73 22.04 -1.30 18.64
C PHE A 73 22.00 -2.81 18.88
N ARG A 74 22.67 -3.58 18.01
CA ARG A 74 22.65 -5.04 18.05
C ARG A 74 23.55 -5.62 19.14
N SER A 75 24.68 -4.97 19.40
CA SER A 75 25.68 -5.40 20.39
C SER A 75 25.57 -4.61 21.71
N GLY A 76 24.43 -3.94 21.95
CA GLY A 76 24.23 -3.09 23.12
C GLY A 76 24.90 -1.70 22.98
N ALA A 77 24.71 -0.86 24.01
CA ALA A 77 25.19 0.53 24.01
C ALA A 77 26.74 0.68 23.99
N GLU A 78 27.46 -0.39 24.24
CA GLU A 78 28.94 -0.37 24.32
C GLU A 78 29.56 -0.28 22.90
N ASN A 79 28.96 -0.93 21.91
CA ASN A 79 29.39 -0.86 20.52
C ASN A 79 28.47 0.09 19.71
N LYS A 80 28.76 1.37 19.73
CA LYS A 80 27.98 2.40 19.06
C LYS A 80 28.04 2.37 17.53
N ASP A 81 28.93 1.57 16.96
CA ASP A 81 29.10 1.46 15.51
C ASP A 81 28.25 0.32 14.91
N ASP A 82 27.76 -0.62 15.75
CA ASP A 82 26.94 -1.74 15.31
C ASP A 82 25.45 -1.47 15.54
N TYR A 83 24.88 -0.64 14.69
CA TYR A 83 23.44 -0.31 14.74
C TYR A 83 22.77 -0.44 13.38
N LEU A 84 21.45 -0.55 13.41
CA LEU A 84 20.55 -0.39 12.25
C LEU A 84 19.73 0.88 12.45
N ILE A 85 19.25 1.47 11.36
CA ILE A 85 18.28 2.57 11.38
C ILE A 85 16.93 2.01 10.99
N LEU A 86 15.98 1.99 11.93
CA LEU A 86 14.61 1.56 11.66
C LEU A 86 13.69 2.76 11.51
N LEU A 87 12.96 2.83 10.40
CA LEU A 87 11.99 3.88 10.13
C LEU A 87 10.58 3.44 10.51
N SER A 88 9.79 4.36 11.05
CA SER A 88 8.38 4.18 11.45
C SER A 88 8.13 2.96 12.33
N GLU A 89 9.15 2.48 13.05
CA GLU A 89 9.07 1.24 13.86
C GLU A 89 8.58 0.01 13.07
N GLY A 90 8.87 -0.06 11.77
CA GLY A 90 8.40 -1.13 10.88
C GLY A 90 7.00 -0.91 10.30
N ARG A 91 6.29 0.15 10.70
CA ARG A 91 5.01 0.54 10.07
C ARG A 91 5.24 1.18 8.70
N LEU A 92 4.15 1.47 7.98
CA LEU A 92 4.18 2.10 6.66
C LEU A 92 4.96 3.43 6.68
N ILE A 93 6.11 3.46 6.00
CA ILE A 93 7.00 4.63 5.98
C ILE A 93 6.38 5.85 5.29
N ASN A 94 5.51 5.66 4.31
CA ASN A 94 4.81 6.76 3.63
C ASN A 94 3.87 7.53 4.56
N LEU A 95 3.43 6.92 5.65
CA LEU A 95 2.59 7.55 6.67
C LEU A 95 3.42 8.07 7.86
N GLY A 96 4.38 7.28 8.34
CA GLY A 96 5.17 7.64 9.51
C GLY A 96 6.31 8.62 9.22
N ASN A 97 6.98 8.52 8.06
CA ASN A 97 8.13 9.36 7.70
C ASN A 97 7.88 10.29 6.51
N ALA A 98 6.65 10.28 5.93
CA ALA A 98 6.25 11.15 4.85
C ALA A 98 4.80 11.64 5.06
N THR A 99 4.20 12.26 4.06
CA THR A 99 2.87 12.88 4.16
C THR A 99 1.73 11.96 3.69
N GLY A 100 2.04 10.76 3.22
CA GLY A 100 1.06 9.88 2.56
C GLY A 100 0.58 10.45 1.23
N HIS A 101 -0.56 9.94 0.74
CA HIS A 101 -1.21 10.49 -0.45
C HIS A 101 -1.86 11.83 -0.13
N PRO A 102 -1.77 12.83 -1.03
CA PRO A 102 -2.50 14.08 -0.87
C PRO A 102 -4.01 13.86 -0.75
N SER A 103 -4.67 14.55 0.18
CA SER A 103 -6.12 14.42 0.41
C SER A 103 -6.93 14.61 -0.86
N ARG A 104 -6.51 15.51 -1.73
CA ARG A 104 -7.16 15.78 -3.02
C ARG A 104 -7.13 14.56 -3.98
N ILE A 105 -6.09 13.73 -3.90
CA ILE A 105 -6.02 12.48 -4.67
C ILE A 105 -6.90 11.41 -4.02
N MET A 106 -6.88 11.33 -2.68
CA MET A 106 -7.71 10.39 -1.93
C MET A 106 -9.20 10.67 -2.06
N ASP A 107 -9.60 11.90 -2.32
CA ASP A 107 -11.01 12.29 -2.54
C ASP A 107 -11.67 11.45 -3.65
N GLY A 108 -10.99 11.20 -4.76
CA GLY A 108 -11.49 10.30 -5.81
C GLY A 108 -11.68 8.86 -5.35
N SER A 109 -10.77 8.35 -4.51
CA SER A 109 -10.91 7.01 -3.92
C SER A 109 -12.10 6.94 -2.97
N PHE A 110 -12.30 7.96 -2.14
CA PHE A 110 -13.43 8.04 -1.22
C PHE A 110 -14.76 8.19 -1.97
N ALA A 111 -14.80 8.99 -3.03
CA ALA A 111 -16.00 9.12 -3.88
C ALA A 111 -16.39 7.75 -4.48
N ASN A 112 -15.45 7.00 -5.03
CA ASN A 112 -15.71 5.66 -5.52
C ASN A 112 -16.22 4.71 -4.43
N GLN A 113 -15.66 4.76 -3.22
CA GLN A 113 -16.11 3.94 -2.09
C GLN A 113 -17.55 4.30 -1.68
N VAL A 114 -17.90 5.58 -1.62
CA VAL A 114 -19.26 6.03 -1.30
C VAL A 114 -20.25 5.61 -2.37
N LEU A 115 -19.93 5.81 -3.65
CA LEU A 115 -20.78 5.38 -4.77
C LEU A 115 -20.97 3.87 -4.79
N ALA A 116 -19.94 3.09 -4.46
CA ALA A 116 -20.04 1.64 -4.33
C ALA A 116 -21.05 1.24 -3.25
N GLN A 117 -21.00 1.87 -2.08
CA GLN A 117 -21.91 1.60 -0.98
C GLN A 117 -23.34 2.01 -1.34
N MET A 118 -23.54 3.19 -1.93
CA MET A 118 -24.84 3.67 -2.37
C MET A 118 -25.46 2.71 -3.37
N ARG A 119 -24.68 2.26 -4.36
CA ARG A 119 -25.17 1.33 -5.39
C ARG A 119 -25.50 -0.05 -4.79
N MET A 120 -24.63 -0.57 -3.95
CA MET A 120 -24.86 -1.86 -3.29
C MET A 120 -26.15 -1.81 -2.46
N TYR A 121 -26.38 -0.72 -1.73
CA TYR A 121 -27.61 -0.56 -0.94
C TYR A 121 -28.83 -0.48 -1.85
N SER A 122 -28.87 0.41 -2.83
CA SER A 122 -30.04 0.65 -3.69
C SER A 122 -30.39 -0.56 -4.56
N GLU A 123 -29.41 -1.30 -5.09
CA GLU A 123 -29.67 -2.40 -6.01
C GLU A 123 -29.90 -3.75 -5.31
N LYS A 124 -29.27 -3.99 -4.17
CA LYS A 124 -29.25 -5.32 -3.57
C LYS A 124 -29.89 -5.41 -2.19
N PHE A 125 -29.89 -4.34 -1.42
CA PHE A 125 -30.21 -4.44 0.01
C PHE A 125 -31.30 -3.50 0.52
N ALA A 126 -31.79 -2.55 -0.26
CA ALA A 126 -32.76 -1.55 0.20
C ALA A 126 -34.03 -2.18 0.81
N ASP A 127 -34.57 -3.20 0.13
CA ASP A 127 -35.84 -3.85 0.50
C ASP A 127 -35.69 -5.35 0.84
N GLN A 128 -34.47 -5.81 1.15
CA GLN A 128 -34.19 -7.20 1.39
C GLN A 128 -34.18 -7.55 2.89
N SER A 129 -34.70 -8.71 3.25
CA SER A 129 -34.60 -9.23 4.62
C SER A 129 -33.14 -9.56 4.99
N ASP A 130 -32.84 -9.59 6.31
CA ASP A 130 -31.52 -9.95 6.79
C ASP A 130 -31.13 -11.40 6.46
N GLU A 131 -32.10 -12.28 6.32
CA GLU A 131 -31.92 -13.67 5.90
C GLU A 131 -31.49 -13.72 4.42
N PHE A 132 -32.21 -13.01 3.55
CA PHE A 132 -31.84 -12.88 2.13
C PHE A 132 -30.42 -12.31 1.95
N LYS A 133 -30.06 -11.29 2.72
CA LYS A 133 -28.72 -10.66 2.66
C LYS A 133 -27.60 -11.65 2.96
N LYS A 134 -27.79 -12.54 3.96
CA LYS A 134 -26.78 -13.55 4.32
C LYS A 134 -26.54 -14.56 3.21
N ASP A 135 -27.62 -15.03 2.58
CA ASP A 135 -27.55 -16.10 1.57
C ASP A 135 -27.10 -15.58 0.19
N ASN A 136 -27.19 -14.27 -0.04
CA ASN A 136 -26.91 -13.66 -1.34
C ASN A 136 -25.69 -12.73 -1.33
N ILE A 137 -24.72 -12.95 -0.44
CA ILE A 137 -23.46 -12.21 -0.43
C ILE A 137 -22.65 -12.62 -1.65
N THR A 138 -22.43 -11.68 -2.57
CA THR A 138 -21.64 -11.88 -3.78
C THR A 138 -20.63 -10.75 -3.96
N VAL A 139 -19.47 -11.05 -4.52
CA VAL A 139 -18.51 -10.05 -4.94
C VAL A 139 -18.82 -9.65 -6.37
N THR A 140 -19.04 -8.36 -6.60
CA THR A 140 -19.29 -7.82 -7.93
C THR A 140 -18.33 -6.69 -8.24
N VAL A 141 -17.93 -6.58 -9.51
CA VAL A 141 -17.14 -5.45 -10.00
C VAL A 141 -18.09 -4.29 -10.30
N LEU A 142 -17.74 -3.09 -9.85
CA LEU A 142 -18.52 -1.89 -10.16
C LEU A 142 -18.53 -1.60 -11.65
N PRO A 143 -19.62 -1.04 -12.19
CA PRO A 143 -19.65 -0.56 -13.57
C PRO A 143 -18.58 0.49 -13.83
N LYS A 144 -17.97 0.41 -14.99
CA LYS A 144 -16.89 1.33 -15.42
C LYS A 144 -17.34 2.79 -15.45
N GLU A 145 -18.62 3.02 -15.73
CA GLU A 145 -19.23 4.35 -15.80
C GLU A 145 -19.10 5.12 -14.48
N LEU A 146 -19.24 4.45 -13.34
CA LEU A 146 -19.11 5.11 -12.02
C LEU A 146 -17.69 5.62 -11.77
N ASP A 147 -16.70 4.79 -12.06
CA ASP A 147 -15.30 5.15 -11.91
C ASP A 147 -14.92 6.29 -12.89
N GLU A 148 -15.44 6.25 -14.12
CA GLU A 148 -15.22 7.28 -15.12
C GLU A 148 -15.90 8.60 -14.79
N GLU A 149 -17.08 8.58 -14.15
CA GLU A 149 -17.77 9.78 -13.66
C GLU A 149 -16.93 10.49 -12.58
N VAL A 150 -16.43 9.75 -11.61
CA VAL A 150 -15.53 10.29 -10.57
C VAL A 150 -14.27 10.86 -11.21
N ALA A 151 -13.65 10.15 -12.14
CA ALA A 151 -12.45 10.62 -12.84
C ALA A 151 -12.71 11.91 -13.63
N ALA A 152 -13.85 12.03 -14.31
CA ALA A 152 -14.24 13.24 -15.06
C ALA A 152 -14.41 14.46 -14.14
N LEU A 153 -15.05 14.27 -12.97
CA LEU A 153 -15.20 15.31 -11.96
C LEU A 153 -13.84 15.73 -11.37
N MET A 154 -12.97 14.78 -11.10
CA MET A 154 -11.62 15.05 -10.60
C MET A 154 -10.79 15.84 -11.61
N VAL A 155 -10.77 15.45 -12.89
CA VAL A 155 -10.05 16.17 -13.96
C VAL A 155 -10.47 17.63 -14.00
N LYS A 156 -11.78 17.88 -13.97
CA LYS A 156 -12.33 19.24 -13.90
C LYS A 156 -11.89 19.98 -12.62
N GLY A 157 -11.93 19.29 -11.48
CA GLY A 157 -11.49 19.85 -10.19
C GLY A 157 -10.00 20.20 -10.15
N PHE A 158 -9.16 19.55 -10.95
CA PHE A 158 -7.75 19.87 -11.15
C PHE A 158 -7.48 20.93 -12.23
N GLY A 159 -8.51 21.50 -12.82
CA GLY A 159 -8.39 22.46 -13.93
C GLY A 159 -8.01 21.81 -15.25
N GLY A 160 -8.12 20.48 -15.36
CA GLY A 160 -7.91 19.78 -16.59
C GLY A 160 -9.08 19.88 -17.55
N VAL A 161 -8.80 19.67 -18.82
CA VAL A 161 -9.79 19.65 -19.90
C VAL A 161 -9.84 18.26 -20.52
N MET A 162 -11.02 17.67 -20.51
CA MET A 162 -11.24 16.38 -21.20
C MET A 162 -11.58 16.62 -22.68
N THR A 163 -10.88 15.95 -23.56
CA THR A 163 -11.22 15.91 -24.99
C THR A 163 -12.27 14.84 -25.24
N LYS A 164 -13.09 15.03 -26.31
CA LYS A 164 -13.98 13.99 -26.79
C LYS A 164 -13.27 13.15 -27.85
N LEU A 165 -13.45 11.84 -27.79
CA LEU A 165 -12.95 10.96 -28.83
C LEU A 165 -13.64 11.27 -30.16
N THR A 166 -12.90 11.24 -31.26
CA THR A 166 -13.47 11.14 -32.62
C THR A 166 -13.94 9.70 -32.86
N ASP A 167 -14.78 9.52 -33.87
CA ASP A 167 -15.25 8.18 -34.29
C ASP A 167 -14.07 7.26 -34.64
N ASP A 168 -13.06 7.78 -35.32
CA ASP A 168 -11.86 7.03 -35.70
C ASP A 168 -11.05 6.62 -34.50
N GLN A 169 -10.90 7.51 -33.50
CA GLN A 169 -10.20 7.20 -32.24
C GLN A 169 -10.95 6.13 -31.46
N ALA A 170 -12.25 6.28 -31.28
CA ALA A 170 -13.10 5.32 -30.60
C ALA A 170 -13.06 3.93 -31.26
N LYS A 171 -13.14 3.90 -32.58
CA LYS A 171 -13.03 2.67 -33.38
C LYS A 171 -11.65 2.03 -33.23
N TYR A 172 -10.58 2.82 -33.25
CA TYR A 172 -9.20 2.31 -33.12
C TYR A 172 -8.96 1.58 -31.80
N ILE A 173 -9.47 2.11 -30.68
CA ILE A 173 -9.32 1.50 -29.35
C ILE A 173 -10.51 0.61 -28.95
N ASN A 174 -11.46 0.40 -29.88
CA ASN A 174 -12.62 -0.46 -29.69
C ASN A 174 -13.50 -0.08 -28.48
N VAL A 175 -13.83 1.19 -28.36
CA VAL A 175 -14.75 1.72 -27.34
C VAL A 175 -15.84 2.59 -27.99
N LYS A 176 -16.86 2.97 -27.22
CA LYS A 176 -17.85 3.96 -27.67
C LYS A 176 -17.30 5.38 -27.51
N VAL A 177 -17.69 6.32 -28.37
CA VAL A 177 -17.31 7.74 -28.23
C VAL A 177 -17.71 8.32 -26.87
N ALA A 178 -18.82 7.87 -26.33
CA ALA A 178 -19.33 8.32 -25.02
C ALA A 178 -18.87 7.47 -23.82
N GLY A 179 -18.01 6.49 -24.06
CA GLY A 179 -17.58 5.55 -23.02
C GLY A 179 -18.53 4.33 -22.85
N PRO A 180 -18.30 3.44 -21.91
CA PRO A 180 -17.12 3.46 -21.06
C PRO A 180 -15.81 3.25 -21.86
N TYR A 181 -14.74 3.88 -21.41
CA TYR A 181 -13.44 3.86 -22.11
C TYR A 181 -12.55 2.68 -21.69
N LYS A 182 -12.89 2.03 -20.59
CA LYS A 182 -12.23 0.82 -20.11
C LYS A 182 -12.94 -0.42 -20.71
N PRO A 183 -12.22 -1.37 -21.30
CA PRO A 183 -12.82 -2.62 -21.79
C PRO A 183 -13.32 -3.47 -20.62
N GLU A 184 -14.27 -4.38 -20.88
CA GLU A 184 -14.83 -5.30 -19.87
C GLU A 184 -13.75 -6.17 -19.18
N SER A 185 -12.67 -6.47 -19.89
CA SER A 185 -11.54 -7.23 -19.36
C SER A 185 -10.68 -6.44 -18.35
N TYR A 186 -10.87 -5.13 -18.26
CA TYR A 186 -10.11 -4.29 -17.32
C TYR A 186 -10.62 -4.48 -15.91
N LYS A 187 -9.75 -4.97 -15.03
CA LYS A 187 -10.10 -5.37 -13.66
C LYS A 187 -9.84 -4.31 -12.59
N TYR A 188 -9.24 -3.18 -12.97
CA TYR A 188 -8.85 -2.13 -12.02
C TYR A 188 -9.48 -0.79 -12.37
#